data_061954c935fb2fefed6124fcd2011b93
#
_entry.id   061954c935fb2fefed6124fcd2011b93
#
_cell.length_a   1.000
_cell.length_b   1.000
_cell.length_c   1.000
_cell.angle_alpha   90.00
_cell.angle_beta   90.00
_cell.angle_gamma   90.00
#
_symmetry.space_group_name_H-M   'P 1'
#
loop_
_entity.id
_entity.type
_entity.pdbx_description
1 polymer ?
#
loop_
_entity_poly.entity_id
_entity_poly.type
_entity_poly.pdbx_seq_one_letter_code
_entity_poly.pdbx_strand_id
1 'polypeptide(L)'
;MFPLINKREIGVNLRRIMDMRGITPKGVQEYLGLGCVQSVYRWLVGVNVPTVDNLYALSELFQVPMDALVCGNRAPIVPDISVKPLDSRERRLCAYYGKMTEKRAA
;
A
#
# COMPACT_ATOMS: atom_id res chain seq x y z
N MET A 1 6.96 2.84 22.84
CA MET A 1 5.97 1.78 22.53
C MET A 1 6.47 0.95 21.35
N PHE A 2 6.32 -0.35 21.44
CA PHE A 2 6.77 -1.23 20.35
C PHE A 2 5.86 -1.04 19.11
N PRO A 3 6.41 -0.83 17.92
CA PRO A 3 5.60 -0.69 16.71
C PRO A 3 4.91 -2.02 16.35
N LEU A 4 3.60 -1.95 16.13
CA LEU A 4 2.78 -3.12 15.78
C LEU A 4 1.96 -2.80 14.54
N ILE A 5 1.83 -3.78 13.64
CA ILE A 5 0.94 -3.63 12.50
C ILE A 5 -0.51 -3.86 12.93
N ASN A 6 -1.43 -3.26 12.21
CA ASN A 6 -2.85 -3.45 12.42
C ASN A 6 -3.44 -4.11 11.17
N LYS A 7 -3.73 -5.40 11.27
CA LYS A 7 -4.20 -6.21 10.14
C LYS A 7 -5.49 -5.66 9.54
N ARG A 8 -6.39 -5.21 10.39
CA ARG A 8 -7.67 -4.69 9.93
C ARG A 8 -7.51 -3.40 9.14
N GLU A 9 -6.67 -2.49 9.64
CA GLU A 9 -6.41 -1.24 8.93
C GLU A 9 -5.66 -1.47 7.63
N ILE A 10 -4.76 -2.45 7.61
CA ILE A 10 -4.09 -2.84 6.35
C ILE A 10 -5.13 -3.27 5.33
N GLY A 11 -6.10 -4.09 5.75
CA GLY A 11 -7.16 -4.55 4.86
C GLY A 11 -8.01 -3.40 4.32
N VAL A 12 -8.40 -2.47 5.18
CA VAL A 12 -9.15 -1.27 4.77
C VAL A 12 -8.34 -0.43 3.79
N ASN A 13 -7.05 -0.26 4.06
CA ASN A 13 -6.17 0.52 3.21
C ASN A 13 -5.99 -0.13 1.84
N LEU A 14 -5.81 -1.46 1.81
CA LEU A 14 -5.70 -2.20 0.55
C LEU A 14 -6.97 -2.04 -0.29
N ARG A 15 -8.14 -2.15 0.34
CA ARG A 15 -9.41 -1.97 -0.36
C ARG A 15 -9.50 -0.56 -0.94
N ARG A 16 -9.13 0.44 -0.17
CA ARG A 16 -9.15 1.83 -0.62
C ARG A 16 -8.27 2.04 -1.84
N ILE A 17 -7.05 1.49 -1.80
CA ILE A 17 -6.11 1.63 -2.92
C ILE A 17 -6.62 0.87 -4.14
N MET A 18 -7.15 -0.33 -3.94
CA MET A 18 -7.73 -1.12 -5.03
C MET A 18 -8.87 -0.36 -5.71
N ASP A 19 -9.75 0.24 -4.92
CA ASP A 19 -10.87 1.02 -5.46
C ASP A 19 -10.36 2.24 -6.23
N MET A 20 -9.35 2.91 -5.70
CA MET A 20 -8.75 4.07 -6.37
C MET A 20 -8.12 3.70 -7.71
N ARG A 21 -7.53 2.51 -7.81
CA ARG A 21 -6.85 2.06 -9.02
C ARG A 21 -7.78 1.26 -9.96
N GLY A 22 -9.00 0.98 -9.52
CA GLY A 22 -9.92 0.17 -10.31
C GLY A 22 -9.51 -1.29 -10.42
N ILE A 23 -8.86 -1.82 -9.39
CA ILE A 23 -8.35 -3.20 -9.38
C ILE A 23 -9.25 -4.04 -8.47
N THR A 24 -9.67 -5.20 -8.98
CA THR A 24 -10.54 -6.12 -8.25
C THR A 24 -9.72 -7.15 -7.47
N PRO A 25 -10.31 -7.79 -6.43
CA PRO A 25 -9.62 -8.89 -5.74
C PRO A 25 -9.18 -10.01 -6.70
N LYS A 26 -9.99 -10.32 -7.70
CA LYS A 26 -9.61 -11.32 -8.69
C LYS A 26 -8.42 -10.87 -9.51
N GLY A 27 -8.36 -9.58 -9.84
CA GLY A 27 -7.21 -9.01 -10.55
C GLY A 27 -5.94 -9.13 -9.74
N VAL A 28 -6.02 -8.90 -8.43
CA VAL A 28 -4.88 -9.10 -7.53
C VAL A 28 -4.46 -10.57 -7.51
N GLN A 29 -5.42 -11.48 -7.39
CA GLN A 29 -5.14 -12.90 -7.41
C GLN A 29 -4.39 -13.31 -8.68
N GLU A 30 -4.86 -12.86 -9.82
CA GLU A 30 -4.25 -13.20 -11.11
C GLU A 30 -2.84 -12.62 -11.24
N TYR A 31 -2.66 -11.37 -10.82
CA TYR A 31 -1.36 -10.72 -10.89
C TYR A 31 -0.32 -11.42 -10.01
N LEU A 32 -0.72 -11.81 -8.80
CA LEU A 32 0.19 -12.46 -7.85
C LEU A 32 0.35 -13.96 -8.11
N GLY A 33 -0.48 -14.55 -8.98
CA GLY A 33 -0.43 -15.98 -9.26
C GLY A 33 -0.90 -16.82 -8.09
N LEU A 34 -1.83 -16.30 -7.28
CA LEU A 34 -2.36 -17.02 -6.13
C LEU A 34 -3.31 -18.13 -6.57
N GLY A 35 -3.34 -19.22 -5.79
CA GLY A 35 -4.18 -20.36 -6.09
C GLY A 35 -5.67 -20.10 -5.98
N CYS A 36 -6.07 -19.12 -5.13
CA CYS A 36 -7.47 -18.77 -4.99
C CYS A 36 -7.62 -17.31 -4.53
N VAL A 37 -8.79 -16.73 -4.83
CA VAL A 37 -9.10 -15.36 -4.46
C VAL A 37 -9.36 -15.19 -2.95
N GLN A 38 -9.59 -16.29 -2.25
CA GLN A 38 -9.85 -16.27 -0.81
C GLN A 38 -8.70 -15.63 -0.03
N SER A 39 -7.47 -15.82 -0.47
CA SER A 39 -6.31 -15.20 0.16
C SER A 39 -6.44 -13.68 0.18
N VAL A 40 -6.85 -13.09 -0.93
CA VAL A 40 -7.04 -11.64 -1.04
C VAL A 40 -8.14 -11.17 -0.09
N TYR A 41 -9.26 -11.88 -0.05
CA TYR A 41 -10.36 -11.51 0.85
C TYR A 41 -9.96 -11.58 2.32
N ARG A 42 -9.12 -12.55 2.69
CA ARG A 42 -8.59 -12.64 4.07
C ARG A 42 -7.76 -11.41 4.44
N TRP A 43 -7.00 -10.88 3.50
CA TRP A 43 -6.25 -9.65 3.74
C TRP A 43 -7.21 -8.48 3.94
N LEU A 44 -8.24 -8.39 3.11
CA LEU A 44 -9.19 -7.27 3.14
C LEU A 44 -10.01 -7.24 4.42
N VAL A 45 -10.32 -8.39 5.01
CA VAL A 45 -11.11 -8.45 6.26
C VAL A 45 -10.24 -8.48 7.51
N GLY A 46 -8.91 -8.54 7.37
CA GLY A 46 -8.00 -8.46 8.50
C GLY A 46 -7.72 -9.78 9.20
N VAL A 47 -8.00 -10.92 8.55
CA VAL A 47 -7.68 -12.23 9.10
C VAL A 47 -6.17 -12.45 9.11
N ASN A 48 -5.52 -12.09 8.01
CA ASN A 48 -4.06 -12.14 7.92
C ASN A 48 -3.57 -11.03 6.99
N VAL A 49 -2.27 -10.96 6.79
CA VAL A 49 -1.65 -9.92 5.96
C VAL A 49 -0.87 -10.58 4.83
N PRO A 50 -0.66 -9.86 3.71
CA PRO A 50 0.19 -10.37 2.65
C PRO A 50 1.61 -10.61 3.16
N THR A 51 2.28 -11.61 2.60
CA THR A 51 3.72 -11.81 2.86
C THR A 51 4.51 -10.66 2.26
N VAL A 52 5.79 -10.55 2.66
CA VAL A 52 6.67 -9.50 2.12
C VAL A 52 6.77 -9.59 0.60
N ASP A 53 6.84 -10.79 0.06
CA ASP A 53 6.87 -11.01 -1.39
C ASP A 53 5.65 -10.41 -2.06
N ASN A 54 4.47 -10.68 -1.50
CA ASN A 54 3.22 -10.19 -2.04
C ASN A 54 3.09 -8.67 -1.87
N LEU A 55 3.57 -8.13 -0.74
CA LEU A 55 3.58 -6.68 -0.53
C LEU A 55 4.46 -5.98 -1.57
N TYR A 56 5.61 -6.55 -1.86
CA TYR A 56 6.51 -5.99 -2.88
C TYR A 56 5.83 -5.95 -4.24
N ALA A 57 5.19 -7.07 -4.63
CA ALA A 57 4.46 -7.14 -5.90
C ALA A 57 3.26 -6.19 -5.92
N LEU A 58 2.54 -6.05 -4.80
CA LEU A 58 1.42 -5.13 -4.73
C LEU A 58 1.86 -3.67 -4.84
N SER A 59 3.03 -3.33 -4.29
CA SER A 59 3.55 -1.98 -4.43
C SER A 59 3.80 -1.63 -5.90
N GLU A 60 4.24 -2.59 -6.68
CA GLU A 60 4.41 -2.42 -8.12
C GLU A 60 3.07 -2.31 -8.83
N LEU A 61 2.13 -3.21 -8.52
CA LEU A 61 0.81 -3.22 -9.14
C LEU A 61 0.06 -1.92 -8.87
N PHE A 62 0.10 -1.45 -7.63
CA PHE A 62 -0.62 -0.24 -7.22
C PHE A 62 0.17 1.04 -7.48
N GLN A 63 1.46 0.93 -7.80
CA GLN A 63 2.36 2.07 -8.01
C GLN A 63 2.44 2.96 -6.76
N VAL A 64 2.64 2.33 -5.61
CA VAL A 64 2.79 3.00 -4.31
C VAL A 64 3.97 2.39 -3.56
N PRO A 65 4.60 3.13 -2.63
CA PRO A 65 5.63 2.54 -1.77
C PRO A 65 5.03 1.48 -0.87
N MET A 66 5.84 0.50 -0.45
CA MET A 66 5.36 -0.54 0.47
C MET A 66 4.85 0.06 1.78
N ASP A 67 5.46 1.13 2.26
CA ASP A 67 5.03 1.83 3.48
C ASP A 67 3.58 2.34 3.38
N ALA A 68 3.12 2.66 2.18
CA ALA A 68 1.75 3.10 1.98
C ALA A 68 0.73 1.96 2.13
N LEU A 69 1.19 0.72 2.07
CA LEU A 69 0.33 -0.46 2.19
C LEU A 69 0.19 -0.93 3.63
N VAL A 70 1.18 -0.68 4.47
CA VAL A 70 1.24 -1.23 5.83
C VAL A 70 0.80 -0.18 6.83
N CYS A 71 -0.17 -0.54 7.66
CA CYS A 71 -0.71 0.34 8.71
C CYS A 71 -0.51 -0.30 10.08
N GLY A 72 -0.31 0.52 11.10
CA GLY A 72 -0.12 0.06 12.44
C GLY A 72 -0.30 1.19 13.44
N ASN A 73 0.32 1.05 14.61
CA ASN A 73 0.23 2.03 15.68
C ASN A 73 1.26 3.17 15.53
N ARG A 74 2.02 3.17 14.45
CA ARG A 74 3.01 4.22 14.18
C ARG A 74 2.34 5.36 13.43
N ALA A 75 2.73 6.59 13.74
CA ALA A 75 2.25 7.75 13.00
C ALA A 75 2.70 7.66 11.54
N PRO A 76 1.87 8.11 10.57
CA PRO A 76 2.29 8.12 9.17
C PRO A 76 3.56 8.94 8.98
N ILE A 77 4.47 8.43 8.15
CA ILE A 77 5.70 9.13 7.78
C ILE A 77 5.41 9.94 6.53
N VAL A 78 5.45 11.26 6.68
CA VAL A 78 5.26 12.18 5.55
C VAL A 78 6.57 12.91 5.32
N PRO A 79 7.14 12.85 4.11
CA PRO A 79 8.38 13.57 3.85
C PRO A 79 8.17 15.07 4.07
N ASP A 80 9.05 15.68 4.86
CA ASP A 80 9.01 17.12 5.10
C ASP A 80 9.94 17.80 4.09
N ILE A 81 9.37 18.38 3.07
CA ILE A 81 10.12 19.01 1.99
C ILE A 81 10.38 20.50 2.23
N SER A 82 9.86 21.05 3.33
CA SER A 82 9.98 22.48 3.63
C SER A 82 11.23 22.84 4.43
N VAL A 83 11.91 21.87 5.05
CA VAL A 83 12.93 22.16 6.06
C VAL A 83 14.35 21.90 5.58
N LYS A 84 14.56 20.96 4.67
CA LYS A 84 15.91 20.60 4.22
C LYS A 84 15.87 20.00 2.81
N PRO A 85 17.03 20.01 2.10
CA PRO A 85 17.12 19.34 0.80
C PRO A 85 16.84 17.84 0.96
N LEU A 86 16.11 17.28 0.00
CA LEU A 86 15.77 15.87 -0.01
C LEU A 86 16.92 15.06 -0.60
N ASP A 87 17.18 13.88 -0.05
CA ASP A 87 18.05 12.93 -0.73
C ASP A 87 17.27 12.20 -1.84
N SER A 88 17.97 11.33 -2.59
CA SER A 88 17.35 10.63 -3.73
C SER A 88 16.15 9.78 -3.32
N ARG A 89 16.22 9.15 -2.15
CA ARG A 89 15.16 8.29 -1.63
C ARG A 89 13.93 9.10 -1.28
N GLU A 90 14.12 10.22 -0.58
CA GLU A 90 13.02 11.10 -0.19
C GLU A 90 12.33 11.70 -1.41
N ARG A 91 13.11 12.08 -2.43
CA ARG A 91 12.55 12.59 -3.68
C ARG A 91 11.65 11.58 -4.35
N ARG A 92 12.05 10.31 -4.37
CA ARG A 92 11.24 9.25 -4.96
C ARG A 92 9.92 9.07 -4.22
N LEU A 93 9.95 9.10 -2.89
CA LEU A 93 8.74 9.00 -2.08
C LEU A 93 7.79 10.16 -2.38
N CYS A 94 8.30 11.37 -2.46
CA CYS A 94 7.49 12.54 -2.79
C CYS A 94 6.87 12.42 -4.18
N ALA A 95 7.62 11.88 -5.14
CA ALA A 95 7.11 11.67 -6.49
C ALA A 95 5.95 10.66 -6.51
N TYR A 96 6.04 9.58 -5.72
CA TYR A 96 4.96 8.61 -5.62
C TYR A 96 3.69 9.23 -5.04
N TYR A 97 3.83 9.98 -3.96
CA TYR A 97 2.67 10.64 -3.35
C TYR A 97 2.06 11.67 -4.29
N GLY A 98 2.89 12.41 -5.01
CA GLY A 98 2.42 13.36 -6.01
C GLY A 98 1.64 12.70 -7.12
N LYS A 99 2.13 11.57 -7.65
CA LYS A 99 1.43 10.82 -8.69
C LYS A 99 0.09 10.28 -8.21
N MET A 100 0.02 9.78 -6.97
CA MET A 100 -1.23 9.33 -6.40
C MET A 100 -2.25 10.46 -6.33
N THR A 101 -1.82 11.63 -5.89
CA THR A 101 -2.68 12.80 -5.80
C THR A 101 -3.20 13.24 -7.17
N GLU A 102 -2.32 13.28 -8.17
CA GLU A 102 -2.70 13.64 -9.53
C GLU A 102 -3.72 12.69 -10.11
N LYS A 103 -3.53 11.38 -9.93
CA LYS A 103 -4.45 10.39 -10.45
C LYS A 103 -5.82 10.46 -9.76
N ARG A 104 -5.85 10.82 -8.49
CA ARG A 104 -7.12 11.03 -7.79
C ARG A 104 -7.86 12.26 -8.28
N ALA A 105 -7.14 13.29 -8.64
CA ALA A 105 -7.73 14.52 -9.14
C ALA A 105 -8.26 14.38 -10.57
N ALA A 106 -7.69 13.46 -11.31
CA ALA A 106 -8.14 13.18 -12.67
C ALA A 106 -9.34 12.25 -12.67
#